data_02762860fa1d0dc015874a587e7ae68f
#
_entry.id   02762860fa1d0dc015874a587e7ae68f
#
_cell.length_a   1.000
_cell.length_b   1.000
_cell.length_c   1.000
_cell.angle_alpha   90.00
_cell.angle_beta   90.00
_cell.angle_gamma   90.00
#
_symmetry.space_group_name_H-M   'P 1'
#
loop_
_entity.id
_entity.type
_entity.pdbx_description
1 polymer ?
#
loop_
_entity_poly.entity_id
_entity_poly.type
_entity_poly.pdbx_seq_one_letter_code
_entity_poly.pdbx_strand_id
1 'polypeptide(L)'
;MLRELAEDLPLAKTENNDEWVWKASALIPVSFGEKSVRMWTRKTNPYDIARRIIADKVEIGVRTENALKAGKPYAGAIDTARGLLKNMHEFYPVEEIHQLDAWCIGDIDLLENLLAPESGWITHIGKRTRIGHGRVKTIQIEEDEEALEKWKLRVLPWPEAGYEPIQAGLRPPYWAVETRGLGYCPDSLF
;
A
#
# COMPACT_ATOMS: atom_id res chain seq x y z
N MET A 1 12.23 7.64 -12.02
CA MET A 1 10.88 8.24 -11.90
C MET A 1 10.33 8.20 -10.48
N LEU A 2 10.09 7.05 -9.81
CA LEU A 2 9.60 7.09 -8.40
C LEU A 2 10.66 7.54 -7.37
N ARG A 3 11.94 7.41 -7.65
CA ARG A 3 13.02 7.91 -6.79
C ARG A 3 13.18 9.43 -6.89
N GLU A 4 13.04 9.99 -8.07
CA GLU A 4 13.11 11.44 -8.33
C GLU A 4 11.91 12.18 -7.71
N LEU A 5 10.71 11.60 -7.75
CA LEU A 5 9.52 12.17 -7.09
C LEU A 5 9.62 12.18 -5.55
N ALA A 6 10.47 11.33 -4.96
CA ALA A 6 10.67 11.30 -3.50
C ALA A 6 11.65 12.38 -3.01
N GLU A 7 12.39 13.03 -3.89
CA GLU A 7 13.33 14.09 -3.52
C GLU A 7 12.68 15.48 -3.42
N ASP A 8 11.50 15.67 -4.02
CA ASP A 8 10.79 16.94 -4.11
C ASP A 8 9.49 17.01 -3.29
N LEU A 9 9.33 16.12 -2.30
CA LEU A 9 8.17 16.25 -1.42
C LEU A 9 8.30 17.50 -0.54
N PRO A 10 7.19 18.26 -0.34
CA PRO A 10 7.17 19.46 0.49
C PRO A 10 7.23 19.13 2.00
N LEU A 11 8.05 18.16 2.38
CA LEU A 11 8.23 17.68 3.74
C LEU A 11 9.66 17.89 4.21
N ALA A 12 9.84 18.24 5.47
CA ALA A 12 11.15 18.30 6.09
C ALA A 12 11.75 16.90 6.24
N LYS A 13 13.06 16.79 6.03
CA LYS A 13 13.86 15.60 6.33
C LYS A 13 14.51 15.73 7.70
N THR A 14 14.79 14.59 8.32
CA THR A 14 15.66 14.58 9.52
C THR A 14 17.12 14.80 9.11
N GLU A 15 17.90 15.44 9.96
CA GLU A 15 19.28 15.83 9.65
C GLU A 15 20.33 14.72 9.90
N ASN A 16 19.92 13.50 10.25
CA ASN A 16 20.84 12.41 10.55
C ASN A 16 21.50 11.86 9.28
N ASN A 17 22.81 11.91 9.18
CA ASN A 17 23.64 11.85 7.98
C ASN A 17 23.40 10.65 7.04
N ASP A 18 23.08 9.47 7.56
CA ASP A 18 22.88 8.26 6.73
C ASP A 18 21.48 7.64 6.91
N GLU A 19 20.75 7.99 7.96
CA GLU A 19 19.49 7.41 8.36
C GLU A 19 18.36 8.47 8.40
N TRP A 20 18.21 9.18 7.30
CA TRP A 20 17.16 10.18 7.20
C TRP A 20 15.78 9.58 6.94
N VAL A 21 14.74 10.22 7.46
CA VAL A 21 13.35 9.97 7.12
C VAL A 21 12.62 11.29 6.91
N TRP A 22 11.53 11.25 6.18
CA TRP A 22 10.61 12.37 6.13
C TRP A 22 9.96 12.57 7.50
N LYS A 23 9.87 13.82 7.96
CA LYS A 23 9.15 14.16 9.21
C LYS A 23 7.65 14.10 8.96
N ALA A 24 7.14 12.89 8.85
CA ALA A 24 5.73 12.59 8.67
C ALA A 24 5.37 11.30 9.40
N SER A 25 4.29 11.30 10.16
CA SER A 25 3.79 10.14 10.90
C SER A 25 3.22 9.05 9.97
N ALA A 26 2.88 7.90 10.54
CA ALA A 26 1.92 6.99 9.93
C ALA A 26 0.52 7.64 9.89
N LEU A 27 -0.37 7.11 9.05
CA LEU A 27 -1.79 7.42 9.10
C LEU A 27 -2.42 6.66 10.27
N ILE A 28 -2.98 7.38 11.22
CA ILE A 28 -3.53 6.85 12.46
C ILE A 28 -5.05 6.93 12.41
N PRO A 29 -5.77 5.80 12.53
CA PRO A 29 -7.22 5.83 12.61
C PRO A 29 -7.66 6.39 13.95
N VAL A 30 -8.49 7.44 13.93
CA VAL A 30 -9.02 8.11 15.14
C VAL A 30 -10.52 7.96 15.31
N SER A 31 -11.23 7.67 14.21
CA SER A 31 -12.66 7.44 14.27
C SER A 31 -13.05 6.23 13.45
N PHE A 32 -13.75 5.31 14.10
CA PHE A 32 -14.17 4.04 13.54
C PHE A 32 -15.68 4.00 13.38
N GLY A 33 -16.13 3.29 12.35
CA GLY A 33 -17.53 3.01 12.13
C GLY A 33 -17.89 1.56 12.40
N GLU A 34 -18.79 1.04 11.59
CA GLU A 34 -19.34 -0.29 11.76
C GLU A 34 -18.35 -1.40 11.33
N LYS A 35 -18.33 -2.48 12.10
CA LYS A 35 -17.64 -3.72 11.73
C LYS A 35 -18.61 -4.60 10.97
N SER A 36 -18.19 -5.04 9.79
CA SER A 36 -19.00 -5.90 8.94
C SER A 36 -18.17 -7.02 8.32
N VAL A 37 -18.83 -8.03 7.79
CA VAL A 37 -18.18 -9.07 7.00
C VAL A 37 -18.62 -8.92 5.56
N ARG A 38 -17.68 -8.73 4.67
CA ARG A 38 -17.94 -8.63 3.23
C ARG A 38 -17.48 -9.89 2.53
N MET A 39 -18.22 -10.25 1.49
CA MET A 39 -17.85 -11.34 0.60
C MET A 39 -17.22 -10.77 -0.66
N TRP A 40 -16.09 -11.32 -1.05
CA TRP A 40 -15.47 -11.06 -2.33
C TRP A 40 -15.38 -12.34 -3.13
N THR A 41 -15.84 -12.26 -4.37
CA THR A 41 -15.81 -13.38 -5.30
C THR A 41 -14.92 -13.03 -6.48
N ARG A 42 -13.90 -13.82 -6.72
CA ARG A 42 -13.13 -13.80 -7.97
C ARG A 42 -13.58 -14.98 -8.83
N LYS A 43 -14.22 -14.67 -9.94
CA LYS A 43 -14.48 -15.67 -10.99
C LYS A 43 -13.48 -15.44 -12.11
N THR A 44 -12.76 -16.47 -12.45
CA THR A 44 -11.88 -16.47 -13.60
C THR A 44 -12.71 -16.65 -14.86
N ASN A 45 -12.62 -15.69 -15.79
CA ASN A 45 -13.23 -15.83 -17.10
C ASN A 45 -12.26 -16.58 -18.05
N PRO A 46 -12.56 -17.82 -18.43
CA PRO A 46 -11.69 -18.60 -19.31
C PRO A 46 -11.42 -17.94 -20.67
N TYR A 47 -12.41 -17.22 -21.19
CA TYR A 47 -12.29 -16.53 -22.48
C TYR A 47 -11.30 -15.36 -22.41
N ASP A 48 -11.33 -14.57 -21.36
CA ASP A 48 -10.39 -13.46 -21.17
C ASP A 48 -8.95 -13.95 -21.04
N ILE A 49 -8.77 -15.08 -20.37
CA ILE A 49 -7.45 -15.69 -20.23
C ILE A 49 -6.99 -16.23 -21.58
N ALA A 50 -7.84 -16.97 -22.30
CA ALA A 50 -7.49 -17.49 -23.62
C ALA A 50 -7.12 -16.34 -24.59
N ARG A 51 -7.86 -15.24 -24.57
CA ARG A 51 -7.53 -14.04 -25.38
C ARG A 51 -6.17 -13.46 -25.02
N ARG A 52 -5.85 -13.33 -23.73
CA ARG A 52 -4.54 -12.82 -23.29
C ARG A 52 -3.41 -13.74 -23.70
N ILE A 53 -3.58 -15.05 -23.58
CA ILE A 53 -2.58 -16.03 -24.03
C ILE A 53 -2.30 -15.88 -25.52
N ILE A 54 -3.35 -15.77 -26.33
CA ILE A 54 -3.23 -15.66 -27.78
C ILE A 54 -2.62 -14.31 -28.19
N ALA A 55 -3.06 -13.21 -27.56
CA ALA A 55 -2.62 -11.86 -27.89
C ALA A 55 -1.19 -11.56 -27.41
N ASP A 56 -0.86 -11.95 -26.17
CA ASP A 56 0.36 -11.50 -25.51
C ASP A 56 1.45 -12.57 -25.42
N LYS A 57 1.21 -13.78 -25.99
CA LYS A 57 2.09 -14.95 -25.84
C LYS A 57 2.48 -15.21 -24.37
N VAL A 58 1.58 -14.92 -23.43
CA VAL A 58 1.86 -15.05 -22.02
C VAL A 58 2.03 -16.52 -21.65
N GLU A 59 3.19 -16.86 -21.12
CA GLU A 59 3.48 -18.19 -20.57
C GLU A 59 2.59 -18.46 -19.37
N ILE A 60 1.68 -19.41 -19.52
CA ILE A 60 0.84 -19.85 -18.38
C ILE A 60 1.51 -21.03 -17.68
N GLY A 61 2.60 -20.75 -17.01
CA GLY A 61 3.23 -21.65 -16.07
C GLY A 61 3.85 -22.94 -16.64
N VAL A 62 4.69 -23.54 -15.86
CA VAL A 62 5.52 -24.73 -16.14
C VAL A 62 4.74 -25.95 -16.70
N ARG A 63 3.48 -26.13 -16.31
CA ARG A 63 2.66 -27.26 -16.81
C ARG A 63 2.29 -27.14 -18.28
N THR A 64 2.10 -25.94 -18.75
CA THR A 64 1.79 -25.64 -20.17
C THR A 64 3.00 -25.86 -21.04
N GLU A 65 4.16 -25.42 -20.59
CA GLU A 65 5.42 -25.62 -21.27
C GLU A 65 5.75 -27.11 -21.39
N ASN A 66 5.55 -27.88 -20.32
CA ASN A 66 5.75 -29.31 -20.34
C ASN A 66 4.75 -30.05 -21.25
N ALA A 67 3.51 -29.58 -21.35
CA ALA A 67 2.53 -30.15 -22.26
C ALA A 67 2.90 -29.87 -23.75
N LEU A 68 3.39 -28.67 -24.06
CA LEU A 68 3.89 -28.30 -25.36
C LEU A 68 5.15 -29.11 -25.76
N LYS A 69 6.10 -29.27 -24.84
CA LYS A 69 7.29 -30.10 -25.00
C LYS A 69 6.95 -31.57 -25.24
N ALA A 70 5.86 -32.06 -24.68
CA ALA A 70 5.36 -33.40 -24.87
C ALA A 70 4.52 -33.58 -26.15
N GLY A 71 4.46 -32.55 -27.03
CA GLY A 71 3.70 -32.61 -28.29
C GLY A 71 2.19 -32.74 -28.15
N LYS A 72 1.65 -32.48 -26.95
CA LYS A 72 0.21 -32.47 -26.72
C LYS A 72 -0.39 -31.19 -27.28
N PRO A 73 -1.52 -31.29 -28.04
CA PRO A 73 -2.21 -30.10 -28.49
C PRO A 73 -2.57 -29.27 -27.24
N TYR A 74 -2.36 -27.97 -27.34
CA TYR A 74 -2.69 -27.03 -26.28
C TYR A 74 -4.21 -27.03 -26.04
N ALA A 75 -4.66 -27.94 -25.26
CA ALA A 75 -5.94 -27.91 -24.60
C ALA A 75 -5.67 -27.54 -23.14
N GLY A 76 -5.06 -26.40 -22.93
CA GLY A 76 -4.84 -25.88 -21.60
C GLY A 76 -6.17 -25.64 -20.93
N ALA A 77 -6.70 -26.67 -20.29
CA ALA A 77 -7.84 -26.54 -19.42
C ALA A 77 -7.45 -25.50 -18.35
N ILE A 78 -8.07 -24.33 -18.43
CA ILE A 78 -7.91 -23.31 -17.40
C ILE A 78 -8.53 -23.89 -16.15
N ASP A 79 -7.67 -24.36 -15.24
CA ASP A 79 -8.13 -24.92 -13.97
C ASP A 79 -8.61 -23.79 -13.05
N THR A 80 -9.92 -23.64 -12.98
CA THR A 80 -10.55 -22.66 -12.09
C THR A 80 -10.79 -23.19 -10.68
N ALA A 81 -10.44 -24.45 -10.43
CA ALA A 81 -10.55 -25.06 -9.10
C ALA A 81 -9.23 -24.99 -8.32
N ARG A 82 -8.10 -24.89 -9.01
CA ARG A 82 -6.76 -24.93 -8.40
C ARG A 82 -5.83 -23.90 -8.99
N GLY A 83 -4.74 -23.56 -8.25
CA GLY A 83 -3.67 -22.68 -8.71
C GLY A 83 -4.05 -21.21 -8.79
N LEU A 84 -3.29 -20.45 -9.55
CA LEU A 84 -3.41 -18.97 -9.64
C LEU A 84 -4.73 -18.50 -10.23
N LEU A 85 -5.38 -19.33 -11.05
CA LEU A 85 -6.63 -19.00 -11.72
C LEU A 85 -7.86 -19.55 -10.99
N LYS A 86 -7.67 -20.07 -9.79
CA LYS A 86 -8.76 -20.58 -8.95
C LYS A 86 -9.83 -19.53 -8.71
N ASN A 87 -11.09 -19.93 -8.90
CA ASN A 87 -12.22 -19.16 -8.40
C ASN A 87 -12.15 -19.08 -6.87
N MET A 88 -12.37 -17.92 -6.33
CA MET A 88 -12.28 -17.69 -4.88
C MET A 88 -13.55 -17.05 -4.38
N HIS A 89 -14.05 -17.57 -3.26
CA HIS A 89 -15.01 -16.91 -2.39
C HIS A 89 -14.28 -16.64 -1.09
N GLU A 90 -14.17 -15.38 -0.74
CA GLU A 90 -13.47 -14.95 0.45
C GLU A 90 -14.39 -14.08 1.29
N PHE A 91 -14.58 -14.48 2.55
CA PHE A 91 -15.21 -13.64 3.56
C PHE A 91 -14.10 -12.95 4.34
N TYR A 92 -14.19 -11.64 4.46
CA TYR A 92 -13.21 -10.88 5.20
C TYR A 92 -13.87 -9.82 6.09
N PRO A 93 -13.36 -9.65 7.30
CA PRO A 93 -13.82 -8.58 8.18
C PRO A 93 -13.42 -7.23 7.59
N VAL A 94 -14.33 -6.29 7.68
CA VAL A 94 -14.14 -4.90 7.29
C VAL A 94 -14.58 -4.03 8.45
N GLU A 95 -13.75 -3.08 8.80
CA GLU A 95 -14.07 -2.02 9.72
C GLU A 95 -14.07 -0.69 8.95
N GLU A 96 -15.11 0.08 9.11
CA GLU A 96 -15.16 1.40 8.53
C GLU A 96 -14.27 2.34 9.35
N ILE A 97 -13.50 3.15 8.64
CA ILE A 97 -12.68 4.21 9.25
C ILE A 97 -13.24 5.52 8.73
N HIS A 98 -13.73 6.35 9.63
CA HIS A 98 -14.31 7.63 9.27
C HIS A 98 -13.25 8.72 9.17
N GLN A 99 -12.19 8.64 9.99
CA GLN A 99 -11.13 9.61 10.03
C GLN A 99 -9.77 8.96 10.25
N LEU A 100 -8.80 9.42 9.50
CA LEU A 100 -7.38 9.11 9.64
C LEU A 100 -6.63 10.41 9.81
N ASP A 101 -5.82 10.50 10.83
CA ASP A 101 -4.94 11.64 11.07
C ASP A 101 -3.49 11.30 10.76
N ALA A 102 -2.74 12.29 10.31
CA ALA A 102 -1.29 12.22 10.17
C ALA A 102 -0.69 13.59 10.46
N TRP A 103 0.48 13.59 11.05
CA TRP A 103 1.23 14.81 11.37
C TRP A 103 2.49 14.87 10.53
N CYS A 104 2.80 16.04 10.02
CA CYS A 104 4.03 16.23 9.25
C CYS A 104 4.61 17.61 9.49
N ILE A 105 5.90 17.76 9.19
CA ILE A 105 6.59 19.03 9.14
C ILE A 105 6.90 19.33 7.69
N GLY A 106 6.38 20.44 7.16
CA GLY A 106 6.55 20.78 5.75
C GLY A 106 5.96 22.13 5.41
N ASP A 107 5.92 22.42 4.12
CA ASP A 107 5.31 23.61 3.55
C ASP A 107 3.81 23.38 3.36
N ILE A 108 2.98 24.12 4.09
CA ILE A 108 1.52 23.93 4.10
C ILE A 108 0.90 24.24 2.74
N ASP A 109 1.34 25.31 2.07
CA ASP A 109 0.77 25.74 0.78
C ASP A 109 1.05 24.68 -0.30
N LEU A 110 2.26 24.13 -0.31
CA LEU A 110 2.64 23.07 -1.23
C LEU A 110 1.93 21.74 -0.91
N LEU A 111 1.70 21.44 0.37
CA LEU A 111 0.93 20.27 0.79
C LEU A 111 -0.54 20.40 0.40
N GLU A 112 -1.15 21.56 0.59
CA GLU A 112 -2.52 21.82 0.15
C GLU A 112 -2.66 21.61 -1.35
N ASN A 113 -1.76 22.18 -2.15
CA ASN A 113 -1.77 22.00 -3.60
C ASN A 113 -1.58 20.53 -4.02
N LEU A 114 -0.70 19.78 -3.34
CA LEU A 114 -0.43 18.38 -3.63
C LEU A 114 -1.62 17.48 -3.29
N LEU A 115 -2.28 17.75 -2.17
CA LEU A 115 -3.35 16.92 -1.62
C LEU A 115 -4.74 17.41 -2.01
N ALA A 116 -4.85 18.54 -2.73
CA ALA A 116 -6.12 19.05 -3.20
C ALA A 116 -6.91 17.97 -3.95
N PRO A 117 -8.23 17.86 -3.73
CA PRO A 117 -9.07 16.87 -4.41
C PRO A 117 -8.96 16.95 -5.95
N GLU A 118 -8.76 18.14 -6.48
CA GLU A 118 -8.61 18.42 -7.91
C GLU A 118 -7.31 17.81 -8.48
N SER A 119 -6.29 17.62 -7.66
CA SER A 119 -5.03 17.00 -8.08
C SER A 119 -5.23 15.54 -8.50
N GLY A 120 -6.22 14.86 -7.92
CA GLY A 120 -6.52 13.46 -8.17
C GLY A 120 -5.44 12.46 -7.71
N TRP A 121 -4.41 12.94 -7.01
CA TRP A 121 -3.29 12.11 -6.60
C TRP A 121 -3.67 11.06 -5.54
N ILE A 122 -4.49 11.46 -4.55
CA ILE A 122 -4.91 10.57 -3.48
C ILE A 122 -6.43 10.41 -3.50
N THR A 123 -6.90 9.40 -4.21
CA THR A 123 -8.33 9.06 -4.27
C THR A 123 -8.69 7.91 -3.34
N HIS A 124 -7.73 7.05 -3.04
CA HIS A 124 -7.92 5.86 -2.20
C HIS A 124 -6.67 5.55 -1.38
N ILE A 125 -6.88 5.09 -0.16
CA ILE A 125 -5.81 4.66 0.76
C ILE A 125 -6.05 3.19 1.12
N GLY A 126 -4.97 2.40 1.18
CA GLY A 126 -5.00 1.01 1.65
C GLY A 126 -4.87 -0.04 0.55
N LYS A 127 -5.11 -1.28 0.91
CA LYS A 127 -4.70 -2.45 0.13
C LYS A 127 -5.69 -2.88 -0.97
N ARG A 128 -6.99 -2.65 -0.78
CA ARG A 128 -8.05 -3.16 -1.68
C ARG A 128 -8.75 -2.03 -2.46
N THR A 129 -8.01 -1.03 -2.87
CA THR A 129 -8.52 0.15 -3.57
C THR A 129 -9.19 -0.17 -4.91
N ARG A 130 -8.71 -1.21 -5.61
CA ARG A 130 -9.30 -1.67 -6.89
C ARG A 130 -10.74 -2.17 -6.79
N ILE A 131 -11.19 -2.53 -5.59
CA ILE A 131 -12.58 -2.96 -5.34
C ILE A 131 -13.36 -1.94 -4.51
N GLY A 132 -12.89 -0.69 -4.47
CA GLY A 132 -13.60 0.45 -3.90
C GLY A 132 -13.36 0.67 -2.40
N HIS A 133 -12.40 -0.05 -1.78
CA HIS A 133 -12.06 0.22 -0.39
C HIS A 133 -11.15 1.43 -0.25
N GLY A 134 -11.23 2.08 0.91
CA GLY A 134 -10.35 3.17 1.30
C GLY A 134 -10.53 4.45 0.50
N ARG A 135 -11.72 4.69 -0.07
CA ARG A 135 -12.01 5.93 -0.79
C ARG A 135 -11.89 7.12 0.14
N VAL A 136 -11.05 8.06 -0.22
CA VAL A 136 -10.91 9.34 0.46
C VAL A 136 -12.02 10.27 -0.01
N LYS A 137 -12.75 10.87 0.93
CA LYS A 137 -13.83 11.85 0.63
C LYS A 137 -13.28 13.26 0.62
N THR A 138 -12.53 13.62 1.66
CA THR A 138 -11.93 14.94 1.85
C THR A 138 -10.60 14.78 2.53
N ILE A 139 -9.71 15.73 2.28
CA ILE A 139 -8.46 15.92 3.02
C ILE A 139 -8.54 17.34 3.57
N GLN A 140 -8.25 17.49 4.85
CA GLN A 140 -8.14 18.78 5.53
C GLN A 140 -6.72 18.90 6.04
N ILE A 141 -6.13 20.05 5.91
CA ILE A 141 -4.78 20.36 6.36
C ILE A 141 -4.91 21.54 7.32
N GLU A 142 -4.33 21.41 8.49
CA GLU A 142 -4.38 22.39 9.53
C GLU A 142 -3.00 22.53 10.16
N GLU A 143 -2.66 23.75 10.62
CA GLU A 143 -1.46 23.94 11.43
C GLU A 143 -1.69 23.37 12.84
N ASP A 144 -0.75 22.57 13.31
CA ASP A 144 -0.80 21.92 14.61
C ASP A 144 0.57 21.93 15.28
N GLU A 145 0.71 22.59 16.42
CA GLU A 145 1.95 22.63 17.19
C GLU A 145 2.39 21.23 17.66
N GLU A 146 1.44 20.32 17.89
CA GLU A 146 1.74 18.93 18.27
C GLU A 146 2.45 18.16 17.15
N ALA A 147 2.38 18.62 15.91
CA ALA A 147 3.08 18.03 14.78
C ALA A 147 4.60 17.96 15.01
N LEU A 148 5.16 18.89 15.81
CA LEU A 148 6.60 18.91 16.15
C LEU A 148 7.05 17.64 16.89
N GLU A 149 6.15 16.95 17.59
CA GLU A 149 6.41 15.70 18.29
C GLU A 149 5.72 14.51 17.59
N LYS A 150 4.47 14.69 17.16
CA LYS A 150 3.64 13.60 16.61
C LYS A 150 4.09 13.08 15.25
N TRP A 151 4.90 13.82 14.48
CA TRP A 151 5.48 13.29 13.25
C TRP A 151 6.31 12.02 13.49
N LYS A 152 6.81 11.82 14.71
CA LYS A 152 7.55 10.62 15.13
C LYS A 152 6.68 9.36 15.26
N LEU A 153 5.36 9.46 15.26
CA LEU A 153 4.44 8.32 15.31
C LEU A 153 4.52 7.48 14.03
N ARG A 154 5.68 6.87 13.85
CA ARG A 154 6.06 6.00 12.73
C ARG A 154 7.23 5.12 13.11
N VAL A 155 7.60 4.20 12.24
CA VAL A 155 8.87 3.47 12.40
C VAL A 155 10.03 4.42 12.12
N LEU A 156 10.94 4.55 13.10
CA LEU A 156 12.16 5.34 13.03
C LEU A 156 13.37 4.42 12.80
N PRO A 157 14.45 4.87 12.13
CA PRO A 157 15.68 4.10 11.96
C PRO A 157 16.61 4.13 13.17
N TRP A 158 16.29 4.88 14.21
CA TRP A 158 17.05 4.99 15.46
C TRP A 158 16.15 4.70 16.67
N PRO A 159 16.74 4.28 17.80
CA PRO A 159 15.99 4.05 19.04
C PRO A 159 15.45 5.37 19.60
N GLU A 160 14.22 5.33 20.11
CA GLU A 160 13.54 6.40 20.82
C GLU A 160 12.89 5.81 22.08
N ALA A 161 12.65 6.62 23.11
CA ALA A 161 11.97 6.17 24.32
C ALA A 161 10.54 5.75 24.03
N GLY A 162 10.09 4.55 24.49
CA GLY A 162 8.78 4.01 24.21
C GLY A 162 8.63 3.39 22.80
N TYR A 163 9.75 2.99 22.19
CA TYR A 163 9.77 2.34 20.88
C TYR A 163 10.39 0.95 20.97
N GLU A 164 9.79 -0.02 20.30
CA GLU A 164 10.29 -1.38 20.23
C GLU A 164 10.98 -1.66 18.87
N PRO A 165 12.03 -2.50 18.86
CA PRO A 165 12.71 -2.86 17.63
C PRO A 165 11.86 -3.73 16.73
N ILE A 166 11.80 -3.39 15.45
CA ILE A 166 11.03 -4.12 14.42
C ILE A 166 11.78 -4.15 13.09
N GLN A 167 11.58 -5.21 12.32
CA GLN A 167 12.01 -5.26 10.93
C GLN A 167 10.97 -4.60 10.02
N ALA A 168 11.30 -3.46 9.44
CA ALA A 168 10.37 -2.70 8.62
C ALA A 168 11.06 -2.02 7.43
N GLY A 169 10.26 -1.57 6.46
CA GLY A 169 10.71 -0.64 5.43
C GLY A 169 10.82 0.75 6.02
N LEU A 170 12.01 1.32 6.01
CA LEU A 170 12.31 2.62 6.63
C LEU A 170 12.09 3.80 5.68
N ARG A 171 12.20 3.55 4.38
CA ARG A 171 12.09 4.56 3.30
C ARG A 171 11.25 4.05 2.14
N PRO A 172 10.65 4.93 1.34
CA PRO A 172 10.00 4.52 0.10
C PRO A 172 10.99 3.89 -0.91
N PRO A 173 10.58 2.86 -1.64
CA PRO A 173 9.33 2.15 -1.50
C PRO A 173 9.36 1.13 -0.37
N TYR A 174 8.48 1.28 0.62
CA TYR A 174 8.47 0.51 1.87
C TYR A 174 8.32 -1.02 1.70
N TRP A 175 7.88 -1.48 0.53
CA TRP A 175 7.74 -2.91 0.21
C TRP A 175 9.02 -3.54 -0.36
N ALA A 176 9.99 -2.74 -0.78
CA ALA A 176 11.23 -3.25 -1.35
C ALA A 176 12.10 -3.87 -0.26
N VAL A 177 12.76 -4.97 -0.59
CA VAL A 177 13.62 -5.68 0.36
C VAL A 177 14.83 -4.83 0.73
N GLU A 178 15.34 -4.07 -0.22
CA GLU A 178 16.52 -3.22 -0.09
C GLU A 178 16.30 -2.04 0.87
N THR A 179 15.04 -1.66 1.11
CA THR A 179 14.69 -0.58 2.03
C THR A 179 14.36 -1.07 3.44
N ARG A 180 14.37 -2.40 3.64
CA ARG A 180 14.11 -3.01 4.94
C ARG A 180 15.35 -3.00 5.82
N GLY A 181 15.14 -2.68 7.08
CA GLY A 181 16.17 -2.64 8.09
C GLY A 181 15.60 -2.77 9.49
N LEU A 182 16.49 -2.72 10.48
CA LEU A 182 16.08 -2.58 11.86
C LEU A 182 15.53 -1.17 12.05
N GLY A 183 14.29 -1.09 12.47
CA GLY A 183 13.62 0.14 12.86
C GLY A 183 13.05 0.03 14.26
N TYR A 184 12.48 1.11 14.74
CA TYR A 184 11.88 1.22 16.06
C TYR A 184 10.47 1.79 15.91
N CYS A 185 9.48 1.07 16.42
CA CYS A 185 8.07 1.43 16.30
C CYS A 185 7.51 1.85 17.66
N PRO A 186 6.76 2.96 17.75
CA PRO A 186 6.14 3.34 18.99
C PRO A 186 5.07 2.33 19.43
N ASP A 187 5.01 2.00 20.71
CA ASP A 187 4.07 1.05 21.30
C ASP A 187 2.60 1.43 21.01
N SER A 188 2.33 2.72 20.82
CA SER A 188 0.98 3.26 20.54
C SER A 188 0.43 2.90 19.15
N LEU A 189 1.23 2.30 18.27
CA LEU A 189 0.81 1.88 16.92
C LEU A 189 0.41 0.38 16.83
N PHE A 190 0.45 -0.35 17.94
CA PHE A 190 0.05 -1.76 18.03
C PHE A 190 -1.20 -2.01 18.85
#